data_43de65a8ab8dff442ea4b8a975b326c3
#
_entry.id   43de65a8ab8dff442ea4b8a975b326c3
#
_cell.length_a   1.000
_cell.length_b   1.000
_cell.length_c   1.000
_cell.angle_alpha   90.00
_cell.angle_beta   90.00
_cell.angle_gamma   90.00
#
_symmetry.space_group_name_H-M   'P 1'
#
loop_
_entity.id
_entity.type
_entity.pdbx_description
1 polymer ?
#
loop_
_entity_poly.entity_id
_entity_poly.type
_entity_poly.pdbx_seq_one_letter_code
_entity_poly.pdbx_strand_id
1 'polypeptide(L)'
;MNKLFKDIRHSDVDAVRAAISKNIAVVNEVYTAKAPKKDIGQSPLQVAIKCGEFEIIELLLENGADPDFMENPELVPPHSVCMSVLHDAIIGVFSSLCYEQYISSEKYVNLIEVLLKKGANPNRKTSSKVLPIGTTVHQAEGILCHESAYPDIQEIARNRLFEVLDLLIKYGANKEEWLNQDFWGVSNKVHYFEEKHYGMNNVDIREPIRLALKEYFD
;
A
#
# COMPACT_ATOMS: atom_id res chain seq x y z
N MET A 1 -15.39 -17.46 -12.96
CA MET A 1 -14.30 -16.48 -12.74
C MET A 1 -14.41 -15.46 -13.85
N ASN A 2 -14.45 -14.16 -13.52
CA ASN A 2 -14.43 -13.11 -14.55
C ASN A 2 -13.14 -13.27 -15.36
N LYS A 3 -13.27 -13.28 -16.70
CA LYS A 3 -12.14 -13.54 -17.60
C LYS A 3 -11.03 -12.50 -17.42
N LEU A 4 -11.38 -11.20 -17.31
CA LEU A 4 -10.41 -10.12 -17.12
C LEU A 4 -9.50 -10.35 -15.90
N PHE A 5 -10.06 -10.69 -14.74
CA PHE A 5 -9.27 -10.94 -13.54
C PHE A 5 -8.36 -12.17 -13.67
N LYS A 6 -8.77 -13.16 -14.46
CA LYS A 6 -7.93 -14.30 -14.80
C LYS A 6 -6.76 -13.86 -15.67
N ASP A 7 -7.03 -13.08 -16.72
CA ASP A 7 -6.03 -12.60 -17.66
C ASP A 7 -4.98 -11.71 -16.94
N ILE A 8 -5.41 -10.81 -16.01
CA ILE A 8 -4.52 -10.03 -15.16
C ILE A 8 -3.58 -10.94 -14.34
N ARG A 9 -4.11 -11.99 -13.70
CA ARG A 9 -3.32 -12.89 -12.86
C ARG A 9 -2.36 -13.79 -13.64
N HIS A 10 -2.54 -13.92 -14.95
CA HIS A 10 -1.65 -14.66 -15.84
C HIS A 10 -0.73 -13.73 -16.65
N SER A 11 -0.68 -12.43 -16.29
CA SER A 11 0.16 -11.43 -16.98
C SER A 11 -0.15 -11.33 -18.48
N ASP A 12 -1.41 -11.63 -18.88
CA ASP A 12 -1.83 -11.63 -20.30
C ASP A 12 -2.27 -10.22 -20.71
N VAL A 13 -1.29 -9.36 -21.00
CA VAL A 13 -1.50 -7.94 -21.36
C VAL A 13 -2.38 -7.82 -22.60
N ASP A 14 -2.17 -8.68 -23.61
CA ASP A 14 -2.93 -8.63 -24.87
C ASP A 14 -4.40 -8.98 -24.64
N ALA A 15 -4.69 -9.99 -23.83
CA ALA A 15 -6.06 -10.35 -23.47
C ALA A 15 -6.75 -9.24 -22.67
N VAL A 16 -6.03 -8.58 -21.74
CA VAL A 16 -6.54 -7.41 -20.99
C VAL A 16 -6.83 -6.25 -21.95
N ARG A 17 -5.92 -5.93 -22.85
CA ARG A 17 -6.09 -4.90 -23.88
C ARG A 17 -7.30 -5.17 -24.78
N ALA A 18 -7.45 -6.40 -25.24
CA ALA A 18 -8.61 -6.81 -26.04
C ALA A 18 -9.93 -6.70 -25.26
N ALA A 19 -9.94 -7.04 -23.98
CA ALA A 19 -11.13 -6.90 -23.13
C ALA A 19 -11.54 -5.42 -22.97
N ILE A 20 -10.58 -4.53 -22.71
CA ILE A 20 -10.80 -3.08 -22.59
C ILE A 20 -11.32 -2.49 -23.91
N SER A 21 -10.69 -2.85 -25.03
CA SER A 21 -11.10 -2.39 -26.38
C SER A 21 -12.53 -2.81 -26.73
N LYS A 22 -12.96 -3.97 -26.26
CA LYS A 22 -14.32 -4.47 -26.46
C LYS A 22 -15.35 -3.76 -25.60
N ASN A 23 -14.99 -3.45 -24.36
CA ASN A 23 -15.88 -2.78 -23.40
C ASN A 23 -15.03 -2.03 -22.36
N ILE A 24 -14.93 -0.71 -22.48
CA ILE A 24 -14.16 0.14 -21.58
C ILE A 24 -14.64 0.05 -20.11
N ALA A 25 -15.92 -0.24 -19.88
CA ALA A 25 -16.47 -0.30 -18.53
C ALA A 25 -15.83 -1.40 -17.65
N VAL A 26 -15.16 -2.39 -18.27
CA VAL A 26 -14.52 -3.47 -17.50
C VAL A 26 -13.37 -2.99 -16.61
N VAL A 27 -12.76 -1.82 -16.88
CA VAL A 27 -11.64 -1.29 -16.10
C VAL A 27 -12.02 -0.96 -14.65
N ASN A 28 -13.33 -0.72 -14.39
CA ASN A 28 -13.85 -0.41 -13.06
C ASN A 28 -14.84 -1.48 -12.56
N GLU A 29 -14.88 -2.65 -13.19
CA GLU A 29 -15.73 -3.76 -12.77
C GLU A 29 -15.23 -4.36 -11.45
N VAL A 30 -16.11 -4.45 -10.45
CA VAL A 30 -15.77 -5.06 -9.17
C VAL A 30 -15.95 -6.58 -9.22
N TYR A 31 -14.97 -7.31 -8.68
CA TYR A 31 -15.04 -8.77 -8.65
C TYR A 31 -16.05 -9.28 -7.62
N THR A 32 -17.08 -9.97 -8.09
CA THR A 32 -18.17 -10.49 -7.25
C THR A 32 -18.30 -12.01 -7.28
N ALA A 33 -17.49 -12.71 -8.08
CA ALA A 33 -17.57 -14.17 -8.17
C ALA A 33 -17.06 -14.85 -6.89
N LYS A 34 -17.65 -16.01 -6.57
CA LYS A 34 -17.35 -16.76 -5.32
C LYS A 34 -15.90 -17.30 -5.23
N ALA A 35 -15.17 -17.33 -6.35
CA ALA A 35 -13.79 -17.83 -6.39
C ALA A 35 -12.99 -17.10 -7.48
N PRO A 36 -11.70 -16.74 -7.21
CA PRO A 36 -11.01 -16.90 -5.93
C PRO A 36 -11.51 -15.91 -4.88
N LYS A 37 -11.62 -16.33 -3.63
CA LYS A 37 -12.12 -15.48 -2.52
C LYS A 37 -11.27 -14.21 -2.30
N LYS A 38 -9.97 -14.31 -2.60
CA LYS A 38 -9.01 -13.21 -2.41
C LYS A 38 -9.24 -11.99 -3.31
N ASP A 39 -10.04 -12.12 -4.38
CA ASP A 39 -10.33 -11.04 -5.32
C ASP A 39 -11.69 -10.38 -5.08
N ILE A 40 -12.51 -10.96 -4.21
CA ILE A 40 -13.87 -10.47 -3.96
C ILE A 40 -13.82 -9.04 -3.43
N GLY A 41 -14.59 -8.16 -4.06
CA GLY A 41 -14.67 -6.74 -3.69
C GLY A 41 -13.58 -5.87 -4.30
N GLN A 42 -12.64 -6.44 -5.07
CA GLN A 42 -11.53 -5.72 -5.68
C GLN A 42 -11.82 -5.25 -7.10
N SER A 43 -11.19 -4.15 -7.49
CA SER A 43 -11.15 -3.68 -8.88
C SER A 43 -10.04 -4.39 -9.67
N PRO A 44 -10.07 -4.37 -11.01
CA PRO A 44 -8.97 -4.85 -11.85
C PRO A 44 -7.64 -4.19 -11.50
N LEU A 45 -7.65 -2.87 -11.22
CA LEU A 45 -6.47 -2.12 -10.82
C LEU A 45 -5.87 -2.64 -9.51
N GLN A 46 -6.69 -2.90 -8.49
CA GLN A 46 -6.18 -3.48 -7.24
C GLN A 46 -5.55 -4.85 -7.44
N VAL A 47 -6.21 -5.72 -8.24
CA VAL A 47 -5.66 -7.06 -8.52
C VAL A 47 -4.34 -6.96 -9.28
N ALA A 48 -4.22 -6.06 -10.26
CA ALA A 48 -2.98 -5.84 -10.99
C ALA A 48 -1.85 -5.35 -10.06
N ILE A 49 -2.15 -4.41 -9.15
CA ILE A 49 -1.19 -3.91 -8.15
C ILE A 49 -0.72 -5.03 -7.21
N LYS A 50 -1.64 -5.82 -6.67
CA LYS A 50 -1.32 -6.95 -5.78
C LYS A 50 -0.51 -8.07 -6.49
N CYS A 51 -0.61 -8.15 -7.81
CA CYS A 51 0.18 -9.09 -8.62
C CYS A 51 1.51 -8.51 -9.12
N GLY A 52 1.75 -7.21 -9.00
CA GLY A 52 2.94 -6.54 -9.51
C GLY A 52 2.97 -6.39 -11.04
N GLU A 53 1.81 -6.39 -11.69
CA GLU A 53 1.65 -6.36 -13.14
C GLU A 53 1.68 -4.92 -13.67
N PHE A 54 2.86 -4.30 -13.66
CA PHE A 54 3.01 -2.86 -13.93
C PHE A 54 2.52 -2.44 -15.32
N GLU A 55 2.73 -3.23 -16.36
CA GLU A 55 2.22 -2.92 -17.70
C GLU A 55 0.69 -2.93 -17.75
N ILE A 56 0.06 -3.87 -17.04
CA ILE A 56 -1.40 -3.93 -16.92
C ILE A 56 -1.92 -2.77 -16.07
N ILE A 57 -1.20 -2.37 -15.00
CA ILE A 57 -1.53 -1.20 -14.18
C ILE A 57 -1.57 0.06 -15.04
N GLU A 58 -0.53 0.31 -15.83
CA GLU A 58 -0.46 1.45 -16.75
C GLU A 58 -1.63 1.43 -17.74
N LEU A 59 -1.86 0.29 -18.38
CA LEU A 59 -2.96 0.11 -19.32
C LEU A 59 -4.33 0.41 -18.69
N LEU A 60 -4.58 -0.06 -17.48
CA LEU A 60 -5.83 0.20 -16.76
C LEU A 60 -5.98 1.68 -16.40
N LEU A 61 -4.93 2.33 -15.89
CA LEU A 61 -4.94 3.75 -15.52
C LEU A 61 -5.08 4.68 -16.75
N GLU A 62 -4.52 4.33 -17.90
CA GLU A 62 -4.69 5.05 -19.15
C GLU A 62 -6.13 4.96 -19.67
N ASN A 63 -6.83 3.88 -19.38
CA ASN A 63 -8.20 3.64 -19.80
C ASN A 63 -9.25 4.00 -18.73
N GLY A 64 -8.87 4.77 -17.71
CA GLY A 64 -9.80 5.36 -16.74
C GLY A 64 -10.16 4.44 -15.56
N ALA A 65 -9.27 3.53 -15.19
CA ALA A 65 -9.41 2.84 -13.91
C ALA A 65 -9.37 3.85 -12.75
N ASP A 66 -10.25 3.70 -11.78
CA ASP A 66 -10.38 4.60 -10.63
C ASP A 66 -9.13 4.48 -9.71
N PRO A 67 -8.27 5.53 -9.63
CA PRO A 67 -7.08 5.53 -8.79
C PRO A 67 -7.40 5.64 -7.30
N ASP A 68 -8.62 6.03 -6.94
CA ASP A 68 -9.06 6.17 -5.56
C ASP A 68 -10.05 5.06 -5.14
N PHE A 69 -10.14 3.98 -5.93
CA PHE A 69 -11.02 2.85 -5.61
C PHE A 69 -10.72 2.29 -4.21
N MET A 70 -11.79 1.97 -3.50
CA MET A 70 -11.78 1.34 -2.17
C MET A 70 -12.62 0.08 -2.21
N GLU A 71 -12.11 -1.02 -1.64
CA GLU A 71 -12.87 -2.27 -1.50
C GLU A 71 -14.21 -2.03 -0.78
N ASN A 72 -15.27 -2.66 -1.28
CA ASN A 72 -16.59 -2.56 -0.65
C ASN A 72 -16.70 -3.56 0.53
N PRO A 73 -16.91 -3.05 1.76
CA PRO A 73 -17.00 -3.91 2.96
C PRO A 73 -18.16 -4.91 2.92
N GLU A 74 -19.19 -4.67 2.10
CA GLU A 74 -20.32 -5.60 1.94
C GLU A 74 -19.97 -6.83 1.07
N LEU A 75 -18.94 -6.71 0.25
CA LEU A 75 -18.51 -7.75 -0.70
C LEU A 75 -17.36 -8.60 -0.15
N VAL A 76 -16.45 -8.00 0.61
CA VAL A 76 -15.28 -8.72 1.14
C VAL A 76 -15.67 -9.71 2.23
N PRO A 77 -14.85 -10.77 2.46
CA PRO A 77 -15.12 -11.72 3.54
C PRO A 77 -15.21 -11.01 4.91
N PRO A 78 -16.04 -11.53 5.85
CA PRO A 78 -16.12 -11.01 7.21
C PRO A 78 -14.73 -10.90 7.86
N HIS A 79 -14.51 -9.83 8.61
CA HIS A 79 -13.24 -9.52 9.29
C HIS A 79 -12.06 -9.15 8.37
N SER A 80 -12.27 -9.03 7.06
CA SER A 80 -11.26 -8.48 6.16
C SER A 80 -11.13 -6.97 6.34
N VAL A 81 -9.90 -6.46 6.26
CA VAL A 81 -9.65 -5.02 6.21
C VAL A 81 -9.79 -4.58 4.77
N CYS A 82 -10.74 -3.68 4.50
CA CYS A 82 -10.87 -3.05 3.19
C CYS A 82 -9.79 -1.99 3.02
N MET A 83 -9.12 -2.04 1.88
CA MET A 83 -8.01 -1.14 1.53
C MET A 83 -8.31 -0.38 0.24
N SER A 84 -7.74 0.81 0.10
CA SER A 84 -7.73 1.51 -1.17
C SER A 84 -6.57 1.07 -2.05
N VAL A 85 -6.66 1.39 -3.33
CA VAL A 85 -5.59 1.23 -4.33
C VAL A 85 -4.25 1.79 -3.82
N LEU A 86 -4.27 2.96 -3.16
CA LEU A 86 -3.07 3.59 -2.61
C LEU A 86 -2.43 2.77 -1.48
N HIS A 87 -3.22 2.18 -0.59
CA HIS A 87 -2.69 1.30 0.46
C HIS A 87 -2.04 0.06 -0.13
N ASP A 88 -2.67 -0.56 -1.16
CA ASP A 88 -2.09 -1.73 -1.83
C ASP A 88 -0.75 -1.40 -2.50
N ALA A 89 -0.63 -0.22 -3.12
CA ALA A 89 0.64 0.23 -3.71
C ALA A 89 1.72 0.46 -2.62
N ILE A 90 1.37 1.08 -1.49
CA ILE A 90 2.29 1.27 -0.35
C ILE A 90 2.77 -0.08 0.19
N ILE A 91 1.88 -1.04 0.39
CA ILE A 91 2.26 -2.40 0.81
C ILE A 91 3.20 -3.02 -0.22
N GLY A 92 2.96 -2.83 -1.51
CA GLY A 92 3.81 -3.31 -2.59
C GLY A 92 5.26 -2.82 -2.49
N VAL A 93 5.50 -1.55 -2.08
CA VAL A 93 6.84 -1.00 -1.87
C VAL A 93 7.65 -1.87 -0.91
N PHE A 94 7.11 -2.13 0.27
CA PHE A 94 7.84 -2.79 1.35
C PHE A 94 7.84 -4.32 1.22
N SER A 95 6.72 -4.92 0.77
CA SER A 95 6.68 -6.36 0.53
C SER A 95 7.67 -6.79 -0.53
N SER A 96 7.91 -5.99 -1.57
CA SER A 96 8.92 -6.26 -2.59
C SER A 96 10.34 -6.35 -1.99
N LEU A 97 10.65 -5.56 -0.96
CA LEU A 97 11.94 -5.61 -0.28
C LEU A 97 12.13 -6.93 0.47
N CYS A 98 11.07 -7.48 1.08
CA CYS A 98 11.12 -8.77 1.77
C CYS A 98 11.46 -9.94 0.83
N TYR A 99 11.25 -9.78 -0.47
CA TYR A 99 11.59 -10.76 -1.51
C TYR A 99 12.78 -10.33 -2.37
N GLU A 100 13.58 -9.36 -1.92
CA GLU A 100 14.76 -8.82 -2.63
C GLU A 100 14.43 -8.26 -4.03
N GLN A 101 13.19 -7.83 -4.24
CA GLN A 101 12.72 -7.27 -5.52
C GLN A 101 12.84 -5.74 -5.52
N TYR A 102 14.06 -5.23 -5.43
CA TYR A 102 14.34 -3.78 -5.29
C TYR A 102 13.79 -2.93 -6.45
N ILE A 103 13.87 -3.45 -7.68
CA ILE A 103 13.32 -2.78 -8.87
C ILE A 103 11.80 -2.68 -8.78
N SER A 104 11.12 -3.71 -8.29
CA SER A 104 9.68 -3.68 -8.07
C SER A 104 9.31 -2.67 -6.98
N SER A 105 10.09 -2.58 -5.89
CA SER A 105 9.89 -1.58 -4.84
C SER A 105 9.93 -0.15 -5.39
N GLU A 106 10.90 0.17 -6.27
CA GLU A 106 11.01 1.47 -6.93
C GLU A 106 9.82 1.75 -7.86
N LYS A 107 9.39 0.75 -8.63
CA LYS A 107 8.21 0.87 -9.49
C LYS A 107 6.94 1.17 -8.69
N TYR A 108 6.79 0.60 -7.48
CA TYR A 108 5.68 0.92 -6.60
C TYR A 108 5.74 2.36 -6.06
N VAL A 109 6.92 2.89 -5.74
CA VAL A 109 7.05 4.31 -5.36
C VAL A 109 6.59 5.22 -6.51
N ASN A 110 7.05 4.95 -7.74
CA ASN A 110 6.61 5.68 -8.93
C ASN A 110 5.09 5.56 -9.15
N LEU A 111 4.52 4.38 -8.92
CA LEU A 111 3.07 4.14 -9.01
C LEU A 111 2.30 4.98 -7.99
N ILE A 112 2.79 5.09 -6.75
CA ILE A 112 2.16 5.95 -5.72
C ILE A 112 2.07 7.39 -6.23
N GLU A 113 3.13 7.94 -6.82
CA GLU A 113 3.08 9.29 -7.37
C GLU A 113 2.05 9.41 -8.52
N VAL A 114 1.99 8.41 -9.41
CA VAL A 114 0.99 8.38 -10.50
C VAL A 114 -0.43 8.34 -9.95
N LEU A 115 -0.70 7.50 -8.95
CA LEU A 115 -2.02 7.40 -8.32
C LEU A 115 -2.43 8.73 -7.69
N LEU A 116 -1.53 9.37 -6.93
CA LEU A 116 -1.78 10.66 -6.29
C LEU A 116 -2.01 11.77 -7.33
N LYS A 117 -1.22 11.83 -8.40
CA LYS A 117 -1.42 12.75 -9.53
C LYS A 117 -2.78 12.56 -10.22
N LYS A 118 -3.28 11.33 -10.27
CA LYS A 118 -4.57 10.99 -10.88
C LYS A 118 -5.76 11.14 -9.92
N GLY A 119 -5.53 11.56 -8.67
CA GLY A 119 -6.57 11.90 -7.71
C GLY A 119 -6.83 10.88 -6.60
N ALA A 120 -5.94 9.91 -6.40
CA ALA A 120 -6.01 9.08 -5.19
C ALA A 120 -5.93 9.95 -3.93
N ASN A 121 -6.81 9.69 -2.97
CA ASN A 121 -6.90 10.47 -1.74
C ASN A 121 -5.83 10.03 -0.72
N PRO A 122 -4.82 10.87 -0.40
CA PRO A 122 -3.76 10.55 0.56
C PRO A 122 -4.24 10.42 2.01
N ASN A 123 -5.51 10.74 2.27
CA ASN A 123 -6.15 10.65 3.58
C ASN A 123 -7.28 9.61 3.64
N ARG A 124 -7.43 8.77 2.62
CA ARG A 124 -8.43 7.71 2.63
C ARG A 124 -8.06 6.62 3.63
N LYS A 125 -8.86 6.47 4.68
CA LYS A 125 -8.63 5.46 5.71
C LYS A 125 -9.08 4.06 5.24
N THR A 126 -8.38 3.03 5.69
CA THR A 126 -8.86 1.65 5.63
C THR A 126 -10.14 1.47 6.45
N SER A 127 -10.82 0.32 6.33
CA SER A 127 -11.97 0.01 7.21
C SER A 127 -11.57 -0.06 8.69
N SER A 128 -10.30 -0.33 9.01
CA SER A 128 -9.72 -0.27 10.35
C SER A 128 -9.21 1.13 10.74
N LYS A 129 -9.58 2.17 9.99
CA LYS A 129 -9.25 3.58 10.25
C LYS A 129 -7.77 3.95 10.09
N VAL A 130 -6.95 3.13 9.47
CA VAL A 130 -5.53 3.42 9.21
C VAL A 130 -5.39 4.35 8.02
N LEU A 131 -4.64 5.44 8.19
CA LEU A 131 -4.26 6.39 7.12
C LEU A 131 -3.13 5.83 6.25
N PRO A 132 -2.95 6.29 4.99
CA PRO A 132 -1.80 5.92 4.16
C PRO A 132 -0.44 6.16 4.84
N ILE A 133 -0.26 7.29 5.57
CA ILE A 133 0.94 7.52 6.41
C ILE A 133 1.13 6.38 7.42
N GLY A 134 0.07 5.98 8.11
CA GLY A 134 0.12 4.89 9.08
C GLY A 134 0.49 3.54 8.45
N THR A 135 -0.04 3.25 7.26
CA THR A 135 0.34 2.05 6.51
C THR A 135 1.82 2.09 6.13
N THR A 136 2.33 3.24 5.67
CA THR A 136 3.74 3.43 5.31
C THR A 136 4.66 3.16 6.49
N VAL A 137 4.38 3.79 7.64
CA VAL A 137 5.17 3.62 8.87
C VAL A 137 5.12 2.18 9.35
N HIS A 138 3.95 1.55 9.39
CA HIS A 138 3.80 0.17 9.85
C HIS A 138 4.54 -0.84 8.95
N GLN A 139 4.49 -0.67 7.63
CA GLN A 139 5.22 -1.55 6.71
C GLN A 139 6.75 -1.38 6.85
N ALA A 140 7.22 -0.15 6.99
CA ALA A 140 8.65 0.13 7.22
C ALA A 140 9.12 -0.41 8.59
N GLU A 141 8.32 -0.25 9.65
CA GLU A 141 8.60 -0.80 10.98
C GLU A 141 8.86 -2.30 10.93
N GLY A 142 8.04 -3.05 10.18
CA GLY A 142 8.19 -4.49 10.02
C GLY A 142 9.54 -4.93 9.45
N ILE A 143 10.22 -4.06 8.68
CA ILE A 143 11.55 -4.34 8.14
C ILE A 143 12.63 -3.75 9.04
N LEU A 144 12.51 -2.48 9.42
CA LEU A 144 13.53 -1.75 10.19
C LEU A 144 13.75 -2.35 11.58
N CYS A 145 12.70 -2.88 12.20
CA CYS A 145 12.76 -3.46 13.54
C CYS A 145 12.88 -4.98 13.55
N HIS A 146 13.08 -5.61 12.39
CA HIS A 146 13.22 -7.07 12.29
C HIS A 146 14.66 -7.49 12.53
N GLU A 147 14.91 -8.33 13.55
CA GLU A 147 16.25 -8.76 13.96
C GLU A 147 17.04 -9.50 12.85
N SER A 148 16.33 -10.16 11.93
CA SER A 148 16.92 -10.91 10.82
C SER A 148 17.06 -10.11 9.52
N ALA A 149 16.67 -8.84 9.50
CA ALA A 149 16.82 -8.01 8.31
C ALA A 149 18.29 -7.63 8.08
N TYR A 150 18.76 -7.82 6.85
CA TYR A 150 20.12 -7.39 6.48
C TYR A 150 20.23 -5.86 6.52
N PRO A 151 21.38 -5.29 6.95
CA PRO A 151 21.58 -3.84 7.05
C PRO A 151 21.24 -3.10 5.74
N ASP A 152 21.62 -3.66 4.59
CA ASP A 152 21.34 -3.06 3.28
C ASP A 152 19.82 -2.95 3.00
N ILE A 153 19.04 -3.96 3.42
CA ILE A 153 17.57 -3.93 3.27
C ILE A 153 16.97 -2.89 4.20
N GLN A 154 17.50 -2.75 5.41
CA GLN A 154 17.04 -1.73 6.36
C GLN A 154 17.32 -0.31 5.84
N GLU A 155 18.50 -0.06 5.25
CA GLU A 155 18.81 1.22 4.63
C GLU A 155 17.87 1.55 3.47
N ILE A 156 17.64 0.57 2.57
CA ILE A 156 16.69 0.75 1.47
C ILE A 156 15.27 1.00 2.02
N ALA A 157 14.81 0.25 3.01
CA ALA A 157 13.49 0.42 3.60
C ALA A 157 13.32 1.82 4.23
N ARG A 158 14.37 2.35 4.89
CA ARG A 158 14.38 3.71 5.42
C ARG A 158 14.27 4.76 4.31
N ASN A 159 15.01 4.61 3.22
CA ASN A 159 14.91 5.50 2.07
C ASN A 159 13.51 5.46 1.44
N ARG A 160 12.93 4.26 1.27
CA ARG A 160 11.55 4.10 0.77
C ARG A 160 10.51 4.70 1.72
N LEU A 161 10.71 4.59 3.04
CA LEU A 161 9.85 5.28 4.02
C LEU A 161 9.82 6.79 3.73
N PHE A 162 10.98 7.44 3.58
CA PHE A 162 11.07 8.88 3.33
C PHE A 162 10.46 9.27 1.97
N GLU A 163 10.78 8.54 0.91
CA GLU A 163 10.22 8.78 -0.43
C GLU A 163 8.69 8.72 -0.43
N VAL A 164 8.10 7.71 0.21
CA VAL A 164 6.64 7.57 0.27
C VAL A 164 6.01 8.65 1.15
N LEU A 165 6.63 8.98 2.30
CA LEU A 165 6.15 10.07 3.15
C LEU A 165 6.19 11.43 2.43
N ASP A 166 7.28 11.72 1.70
CA ASP A 166 7.41 12.94 0.89
C ASP A 166 6.28 13.05 -0.14
N LEU A 167 6.00 11.96 -0.86
CA LEU A 167 4.90 11.92 -1.82
C LEU A 167 3.56 12.17 -1.13
N LEU A 168 3.25 11.44 -0.07
CA LEU A 168 1.99 11.59 0.65
C LEU A 168 1.80 13.02 1.16
N ILE A 169 2.81 13.62 1.78
CA ILE A 169 2.76 14.99 2.32
C ILE A 169 2.64 16.01 1.19
N LYS A 170 3.43 15.87 0.12
CA LYS A 170 3.35 16.71 -1.08
C LYS A 170 1.94 16.79 -1.65
N TYR A 171 1.19 15.67 -1.60
CA TYR A 171 -0.19 15.59 -2.11
C TYR A 171 -1.26 15.79 -1.03
N GLY A 172 -0.89 16.28 0.16
CA GLY A 172 -1.82 16.76 1.18
C GLY A 172 -2.24 15.72 2.22
N ALA A 173 -1.40 14.72 2.49
CA ALA A 173 -1.61 13.83 3.62
C ALA A 173 -1.59 14.60 4.95
N ASN A 174 -2.54 14.30 5.83
CA ASN A 174 -2.70 14.98 7.11
C ASN A 174 -1.81 14.34 8.20
N LYS A 175 -0.59 14.85 8.34
CA LYS A 175 0.38 14.43 9.36
C LYS A 175 -0.19 14.56 10.77
N GLU A 176 -0.85 15.68 11.06
CA GLU A 176 -1.38 15.95 12.41
C GLU A 176 -2.49 14.96 12.79
N GLU A 177 -3.35 14.60 11.83
CA GLU A 177 -4.36 13.58 12.06
C GLU A 177 -3.73 12.23 12.38
N TRP A 178 -2.67 11.85 11.65
CA TRP A 178 -1.94 10.61 11.91
C TRP A 178 -1.25 10.63 13.29
N LEU A 179 -0.58 11.71 13.66
CA LEU A 179 0.09 11.83 14.96
C LEU A 179 -0.88 11.69 16.14
N ASN A 180 -2.10 12.23 16.00
CA ASN A 180 -3.14 12.17 17.03
C ASN A 180 -4.02 10.92 16.95
N GLN A 181 -3.85 10.06 15.95
CA GLN A 181 -4.61 8.82 15.81
C GLN A 181 -4.24 7.84 16.92
N ASP A 182 -5.25 7.26 17.55
CA ASP A 182 -5.07 6.25 18.60
C ASP A 182 -4.49 4.95 18.00
N PHE A 183 -3.47 4.43 18.69
CA PHE A 183 -2.85 3.15 18.41
C PHE A 183 -2.72 2.36 19.72
N TRP A 184 -3.57 1.36 19.90
CA TRP A 184 -3.61 0.53 21.12
C TRP A 184 -3.80 1.33 22.42
N GLY A 185 -4.60 2.40 22.41
CA GLY A 185 -4.92 3.22 23.59
C GLY A 185 -3.98 4.40 23.82
N VAL A 186 -3.00 4.62 22.93
CA VAL A 186 -2.12 5.80 22.93
C VAL A 186 -2.07 6.42 21.52
N SER A 187 -1.78 7.72 21.44
CA SER A 187 -1.62 8.34 20.12
C SER A 187 -0.34 7.88 19.42
N ASN A 188 -0.31 7.94 18.09
CA ASN A 188 0.90 7.65 17.32
C ASN A 188 2.07 8.54 17.74
N LYS A 189 1.80 9.79 18.15
CA LYS A 189 2.81 10.68 18.70
C LYS A 189 3.50 10.07 19.92
N VAL A 190 2.73 9.61 20.89
CA VAL A 190 3.28 8.94 22.08
C VAL A 190 3.98 7.66 21.71
N HIS A 191 3.31 6.82 20.90
CA HIS A 191 3.79 5.49 20.54
C HIS A 191 5.13 5.49 19.79
N TYR A 192 5.33 6.43 18.84
CA TYR A 192 6.54 6.48 18.02
C TYR A 192 7.59 7.48 18.50
N PHE A 193 7.23 8.50 19.29
CA PHE A 193 8.19 9.56 19.63
C PHE A 193 8.48 9.67 21.14
N GLU A 194 7.56 9.25 22.01
CA GLU A 194 7.68 9.44 23.46
C GLU A 194 7.91 8.14 24.22
N GLU A 195 7.27 7.03 23.82
CA GLU A 195 7.41 5.73 24.50
C GLU A 195 8.55 4.89 23.95
N LYS A 196 9.20 4.15 24.85
CA LYS A 196 10.19 3.11 24.49
C LYS A 196 9.58 1.73 24.73
N HIS A 197 9.76 0.84 23.77
CA HIS A 197 9.24 -0.52 23.82
C HIS A 197 10.40 -1.51 24.01
N TYR A 198 10.59 -1.96 25.25
CA TYR A 198 11.69 -2.85 25.62
C TYR A 198 11.37 -4.32 25.33
N GLY A 199 12.27 -5.00 24.60
CA GLY A 199 12.28 -6.45 24.44
C GLY A 199 12.92 -7.16 25.66
N MET A 200 13.11 -8.49 25.55
CA MET A 200 13.62 -9.33 26.64
C MET A 200 15.01 -8.92 27.18
N ASN A 201 15.84 -8.25 26.36
CA ASN A 201 17.19 -7.82 26.74
C ASN A 201 17.26 -6.34 27.12
N ASN A 202 16.13 -5.72 27.46
CA ASN A 202 16.04 -4.28 27.77
C ASN A 202 16.48 -3.36 26.60
N VAL A 203 16.44 -3.87 25.36
CA VAL A 203 16.71 -3.11 24.15
C VAL A 203 15.38 -2.55 23.62
N ASP A 204 15.36 -1.29 23.23
CA ASP A 204 14.18 -0.69 22.60
C ASP A 204 13.99 -1.28 21.19
N ILE A 205 13.06 -2.21 21.07
CA ILE A 205 12.81 -2.97 19.82
C ILE A 205 12.25 -2.10 18.68
N ARG A 206 11.82 -0.87 18.98
CA ARG A 206 11.31 0.10 17.97
C ARG A 206 12.25 1.27 17.73
N GLU A 207 13.45 1.25 18.31
CA GLU A 207 14.41 2.33 18.12
C GLU A 207 14.68 2.65 16.64
N PRO A 208 14.86 1.66 15.73
CA PRO A 208 15.16 1.96 14.33
C PRO A 208 14.07 2.80 13.65
N ILE A 209 12.79 2.44 13.81
CA ILE A 209 11.70 3.23 13.20
C ILE A 209 11.54 4.59 13.89
N ARG A 210 11.72 4.68 15.21
CA ARG A 210 11.64 5.94 15.94
C ARG A 210 12.72 6.92 15.51
N LEU A 211 13.95 6.44 15.34
CA LEU A 211 15.06 7.27 14.84
C LEU A 211 14.79 7.76 13.43
N ALA A 212 14.32 6.88 12.54
CA ALA A 212 13.96 7.25 11.18
C ALA A 212 12.85 8.32 11.13
N LEU A 213 11.77 8.13 11.91
CA LEU A 213 10.67 9.10 11.97
C LEU A 213 11.09 10.43 12.59
N LYS A 214 11.95 10.39 13.61
CA LYS A 214 12.50 11.59 14.24
C LYS A 214 13.34 12.39 13.27
N GLU A 215 14.25 11.73 12.55
CA GLU A 215 15.04 12.36 11.49
C GLU A 215 14.18 12.97 10.39
N TYR A 216 13.08 12.31 10.02
CA TYR A 216 12.22 12.80 8.95
C TYR A 216 11.36 13.99 9.36
N PHE A 217 10.89 14.04 10.61
CA PHE A 217 9.93 15.05 11.06
C PHE A 217 10.52 16.22 11.87
N ASP A 218 11.79 16.10 12.34
CA ASP A 218 12.53 17.20 13.00
C ASP A 218 13.18 18.13 11.96
#